data_10eb7a08f4b92b4fdcb5b42e4204d68a
#
_entry.id   10eb7a08f4b92b4fdcb5b42e4204d68a
#
_cell.length_a   1.000
_cell.length_b   1.000
_cell.length_c   1.000
_cell.angle_alpha   90.00
_cell.angle_beta   90.00
_cell.angle_gamma   90.00
#
_symmetry.space_group_name_H-M   'P 1'
#
loop_
_entity.id
_entity.type
_entity.pdbx_description
1 polymer ?
#
loop_
_entity_poly.entity_id
_entity_poly.type
_entity_poly.pdbx_seq_one_letter_code
_entity_poly.pdbx_strand_id
1 'polypeptide(L)'
;MLLAELKRKCEMLRLPALPDALVASVPAQRLWHFRAGEPVAEYRISTSRAAPSCVKNSLGTPDGLFSVVEKIGAGAPAGTVFRARVSTGMHFSEFLKNAPDENLITSRILRIQGEEDGHNRGGDVDTYSRFVYIHGTNQEHKLGAPNSHGCLLLGNADVIALFDALPDAPAGTPVARLLVAL
;
A
#
# COMPACT_ATOMS: atom_id res chain seq x y z
N MET A 1 5.91 -16.08 -11.46
CA MET A 1 7.20 -15.37 -11.59
C MET A 1 7.40 -14.37 -10.44
N LEU A 2 6.56 -13.38 -10.25
CA LEU A 2 6.75 -12.33 -9.20
C LEU A 2 6.68 -12.86 -7.75
N LEU A 3 5.79 -13.81 -7.43
CA LEU A 3 5.74 -14.42 -6.10
C LEU A 3 7.05 -15.18 -5.76
N ALA A 4 7.65 -15.84 -6.76
CA ALA A 4 8.94 -16.50 -6.58
C ALA A 4 10.07 -15.48 -6.31
N GLU A 5 10.00 -14.31 -6.94
CA GLU A 5 10.93 -13.22 -6.67
C GLU A 5 10.79 -12.69 -5.24
N LEU A 6 9.55 -12.48 -4.76
CA LEU A 6 9.29 -12.11 -3.36
C LEU A 6 9.93 -13.12 -2.40
N LYS A 7 9.68 -14.42 -2.60
CA LYS A 7 10.23 -15.48 -1.75
C LYS A 7 11.76 -15.46 -1.76
N ARG A 8 12.39 -15.38 -2.94
CA ARG A 8 13.84 -15.29 -3.08
C ARG A 8 14.44 -14.07 -2.34
N LYS A 9 13.82 -12.89 -2.46
CA LYS A 9 14.25 -11.68 -1.72
C LYS A 9 14.14 -11.87 -0.19
N CYS A 10 13.05 -12.47 0.29
CA CYS A 10 12.90 -12.81 1.71
C CYS A 10 14.01 -13.73 2.22
N GLU A 11 14.34 -14.78 1.45
CA GLU A 11 15.43 -15.71 1.78
C GLU A 11 16.80 -15.01 1.83
N MET A 12 17.10 -14.20 0.82
CA MET A 12 18.36 -13.43 0.76
C MET A 12 18.52 -12.48 1.95
N LEU A 13 17.44 -11.83 2.39
CA LEU A 13 17.43 -10.93 3.53
C LEU A 13 17.20 -11.63 4.87
N ARG A 14 17.12 -12.99 4.87
CA ARG A 14 16.86 -13.82 6.06
C ARG A 14 15.63 -13.39 6.85
N LEU A 15 14.59 -12.93 6.16
CA LEU A 15 13.35 -12.50 6.77
C LEU A 15 12.48 -13.73 7.12
N PRO A 16 11.81 -13.74 8.29
CA PRO A 16 10.88 -14.81 8.62
C PRO A 16 9.76 -14.91 7.60
N ALA A 17 9.35 -16.13 7.29
CA ALA A 17 8.21 -16.39 6.43
C ALA A 17 6.93 -15.88 7.09
N LEU A 18 6.05 -15.26 6.30
CA LEU A 18 4.71 -14.89 6.70
C LEU A 18 3.69 -15.61 5.80
N PRO A 19 2.51 -15.94 6.32
CA PRO A 19 1.50 -16.63 5.53
C PRO A 19 0.97 -15.77 4.38
N ASP A 20 0.88 -14.46 4.59
CA ASP A 20 0.35 -13.51 3.62
C ASP A 20 1.48 -12.81 2.83
N ALA A 21 1.34 -12.83 1.51
CA ALA A 21 2.23 -12.15 0.58
C ALA A 21 1.42 -11.32 -0.42
N LEU A 22 1.86 -10.10 -0.63
CA LEU A 22 1.30 -9.15 -1.59
C LEU A 22 2.31 -8.92 -2.71
N VAL A 23 1.83 -8.88 -3.94
CA VAL A 23 2.67 -8.56 -5.10
C VAL A 23 1.99 -7.46 -5.90
N ALA A 24 2.60 -6.29 -5.97
CA ALA A 24 2.14 -5.17 -6.77
C ALA A 24 3.01 -5.05 -8.03
N SER A 25 2.39 -4.97 -9.19
CA SER A 25 3.07 -4.68 -10.46
C SER A 25 2.75 -3.26 -10.90
N VAL A 26 3.77 -2.42 -10.99
CA VAL A 26 3.64 -1.05 -11.48
C VAL A 26 3.19 -1.03 -12.95
N PRO A 27 3.77 -1.81 -13.88
CA PRO A 27 3.30 -1.82 -15.27
C PRO A 27 1.87 -2.33 -15.43
N ALA A 28 1.48 -3.37 -14.67
CA ALA A 28 0.15 -3.96 -14.78
C ALA A 28 -0.93 -3.18 -14.01
N GLN A 29 -0.55 -2.29 -13.09
CA GLN A 29 -1.45 -1.60 -12.15
C GLN A 29 -2.38 -2.59 -11.45
N ARG A 30 -1.77 -3.67 -10.91
CA ARG A 30 -2.44 -4.76 -10.18
C ARG A 30 -1.70 -5.08 -8.90
N LEU A 31 -2.45 -5.52 -7.90
CA LEU A 31 -1.95 -6.10 -6.67
C LEU A 31 -2.60 -7.46 -6.47
N TRP A 32 -1.79 -8.49 -6.30
CA TRP A 32 -2.23 -9.84 -5.97
C TRP A 32 -1.95 -10.13 -4.51
N HIS A 33 -2.91 -10.77 -3.85
CA HIS A 33 -2.78 -11.30 -2.50
C HIS A 33 -2.68 -12.82 -2.56
N PHE A 34 -1.64 -13.36 -1.92
CA PHE A 34 -1.40 -14.79 -1.77
C PHE A 34 -1.43 -15.14 -0.29
N ARG A 35 -1.97 -16.31 0.04
CA ARG A 35 -1.91 -16.88 1.39
C ARG A 35 -1.36 -18.30 1.32
N ALA A 36 -0.31 -18.58 2.11
CA ALA A 36 0.43 -19.84 2.07
C ALA A 36 0.90 -20.22 0.64
N GLY A 37 1.13 -19.25 -0.22
CA GLY A 37 1.57 -19.43 -1.60
C GLY A 37 0.45 -19.55 -2.63
N GLU A 38 -0.81 -19.68 -2.19
CA GLU A 38 -1.98 -19.76 -3.07
C GLU A 38 -2.61 -18.37 -3.32
N PRO A 39 -3.05 -18.06 -4.55
CA PRO A 39 -3.71 -16.80 -4.84
C PRO A 39 -5.09 -16.73 -4.17
N VAL A 40 -5.37 -15.63 -3.45
CA VAL A 40 -6.66 -15.41 -2.78
C VAL A 40 -7.44 -14.23 -3.34
N ALA A 41 -6.75 -13.22 -3.85
CA ALA A 41 -7.41 -12.05 -4.45
C ALA A 41 -6.50 -11.30 -5.42
N GLU A 42 -7.14 -10.56 -6.34
CA GLU A 42 -6.50 -9.60 -7.25
C GLU A 42 -7.26 -8.28 -7.17
N TYR A 43 -6.51 -7.18 -7.11
CA TYR A 43 -7.06 -5.82 -7.00
C TYR A 43 -6.51 -4.93 -8.12
N ARG A 44 -7.35 -4.05 -8.66
CA ARG A 44 -6.89 -2.92 -9.48
C ARG A 44 -6.31 -1.87 -8.57
N ILE A 45 -5.12 -1.36 -8.93
CA ILE A 45 -4.45 -0.32 -8.15
C ILE A 45 -4.14 0.91 -9.02
N SER A 46 -3.73 1.99 -8.35
CA SER A 46 -2.99 3.08 -8.99
C SER A 46 -1.72 3.34 -8.22
N THR A 47 -0.61 3.41 -8.94
CA THR A 47 0.69 3.85 -8.42
C THR A 47 0.93 5.33 -8.76
N SER A 48 2.11 5.84 -8.49
CA SER A 48 2.43 7.24 -8.77
C SER A 48 2.40 7.59 -10.26
N ARG A 49 2.02 8.85 -10.54
CA ARG A 49 2.20 9.49 -11.86
C ARG A 49 3.66 9.82 -12.15
N ALA A 50 4.49 10.00 -11.12
CA ALA A 50 5.93 10.15 -11.26
C ALA A 50 6.59 8.79 -11.52
N ALA A 51 7.76 8.80 -12.13
CA ALA A 51 8.56 7.60 -12.29
C ALA A 51 8.81 6.90 -10.94
N PRO A 52 8.84 5.56 -10.89
CA PRO A 52 9.14 4.83 -9.66
C PRO A 52 10.44 5.30 -9.02
N SER A 53 10.44 5.48 -7.70
CA SER A 53 11.61 5.96 -6.98
C SER A 53 11.47 5.76 -5.48
N CYS A 54 12.53 5.32 -4.83
CA CYS A 54 12.64 5.24 -3.37
C CYS A 54 13.08 6.56 -2.73
N VAL A 55 13.55 7.53 -3.50
CA VAL A 55 14.11 8.79 -2.98
C VAL A 55 13.03 9.69 -2.38
N LYS A 56 13.32 10.29 -1.24
CA LYS A 56 12.47 11.27 -0.55
C LYS A 56 12.13 12.44 -1.48
N ASN A 57 10.88 12.90 -1.43
CA ASN A 57 10.33 13.99 -2.24
C ASN A 57 10.26 13.72 -3.76
N SER A 58 10.60 12.52 -4.22
CA SER A 58 10.46 12.13 -5.64
C SER A 58 9.00 12.02 -6.08
N LEU A 59 8.07 11.86 -5.14
CA LEU A 59 6.67 11.49 -5.38
C LEU A 59 6.50 10.14 -6.09
N GLY A 60 7.58 9.41 -6.37
CA GLY A 60 7.56 8.09 -7.01
C GLY A 60 7.08 6.99 -6.05
N THR A 61 6.40 5.99 -6.59
CA THR A 61 6.14 4.74 -5.86
C THR A 61 7.46 4.00 -5.69
N PRO A 62 7.84 3.63 -4.46
CA PRO A 62 9.07 2.88 -4.25
C PRO A 62 8.92 1.44 -4.71
N ASP A 63 10.00 0.85 -5.20
CA ASP A 63 10.09 -0.55 -5.62
C ASP A 63 10.88 -1.40 -4.62
N GLY A 64 10.80 -2.72 -4.79
CA GLY A 64 11.53 -3.69 -3.98
C GLY A 64 10.66 -4.42 -2.97
N LEU A 65 11.29 -4.90 -1.88
CA LEU A 65 10.63 -5.68 -0.82
C LEU A 65 10.25 -4.82 0.38
N PHE A 66 9.04 -5.02 0.85
CA PHE A 66 8.46 -4.31 2.00
C PHE A 66 7.73 -5.29 2.92
N SER A 67 7.39 -4.80 4.11
CA SER A 67 6.40 -5.40 5.01
C SER A 67 5.25 -4.45 5.28
N VAL A 68 4.04 -4.98 5.38
CA VAL A 68 2.90 -4.29 5.99
C VAL A 68 3.09 -4.39 7.51
N VAL A 69 3.22 -3.24 8.19
CA VAL A 69 3.61 -3.19 9.62
C VAL A 69 2.61 -2.48 10.51
N GLU A 70 1.59 -1.86 9.93
CA GLU A 70 0.55 -1.17 10.70
C GLU A 70 -0.74 -1.09 9.91
N LYS A 71 -1.87 -1.35 10.58
CA LYS A 71 -3.23 -1.30 10.05
C LYS A 71 -4.00 -0.17 10.74
N ILE A 72 -4.52 0.80 9.98
CA ILE A 72 -5.24 1.97 10.52
C ILE A 72 -6.62 2.07 9.88
N GLY A 73 -7.63 2.34 10.70
CA GLY A 73 -8.99 2.56 10.23
C GLY A 73 -9.93 1.38 10.43
N ALA A 74 -9.59 0.42 11.31
CA ALA A 74 -10.50 -0.68 11.67
C ALA A 74 -11.87 -0.14 12.10
N GLY A 75 -12.96 -0.72 11.56
CA GLY A 75 -14.34 -0.32 11.88
C GLY A 75 -14.80 1.03 11.31
N ALA A 76 -13.91 1.82 10.69
CA ALA A 76 -14.35 3.06 10.03
C ALA A 76 -15.26 2.75 8.83
N PRO A 77 -16.38 3.50 8.63
CA PRO A 77 -17.22 3.37 7.45
C PRO A 77 -16.43 3.52 6.15
N ALA A 78 -16.86 2.83 5.08
CA ALA A 78 -16.27 2.99 3.75
C ALA A 78 -16.32 4.46 3.32
N GLY A 79 -15.24 4.96 2.69
CA GLY A 79 -15.15 6.34 2.26
C GLY A 79 -14.79 7.35 3.36
N THR A 80 -14.60 6.92 4.61
CA THR A 80 -14.10 7.80 5.68
C THR A 80 -12.75 8.38 5.31
N VAL A 81 -12.59 9.70 5.40
CA VAL A 81 -11.34 10.40 5.09
C VAL A 81 -10.37 10.34 6.28
N PHE A 82 -9.10 10.12 5.96
CA PHE A 82 -8.01 10.18 6.94
C PHE A 82 -7.07 11.35 6.61
N ARG A 83 -6.70 12.13 7.65
CA ARG A 83 -5.68 13.17 7.60
C ARG A 83 -4.59 12.84 8.63
N ALA A 84 -3.33 12.84 8.19
CA ALA A 84 -2.20 12.43 9.04
C ALA A 84 -2.47 11.10 9.80
N ARG A 85 -3.12 10.13 9.15
CA ARG A 85 -3.49 8.80 9.69
C ARG A 85 -4.58 8.81 10.77
N VAL A 86 -5.19 9.95 11.02
CA VAL A 86 -6.31 10.10 11.94
C VAL A 86 -7.62 10.17 11.16
N SER A 87 -8.63 9.40 11.60
CA SER A 87 -9.97 9.47 11.00
C SER A 87 -10.58 10.86 11.28
N THR A 88 -11.14 11.46 10.23
CA THR A 88 -11.89 12.72 10.35
C THR A 88 -13.35 12.49 10.76
N GLY A 89 -13.83 11.24 10.73
CA GLY A 89 -15.24 10.89 10.92
C GLY A 89 -16.12 11.25 9.73
N MET A 90 -15.60 11.93 8.70
CA MET A 90 -16.37 12.41 7.55
C MET A 90 -16.16 11.55 6.32
N HIS A 91 -17.21 11.39 5.51
CA HIS A 91 -17.13 10.72 4.21
C HIS A 91 -16.52 11.66 3.16
N PHE A 92 -15.79 11.11 2.18
CA PHE A 92 -15.07 11.91 1.18
C PHE A 92 -16.01 12.82 0.35
N SER A 93 -17.28 12.46 0.15
CA SER A 93 -18.23 13.31 -0.58
C SER A 93 -18.49 14.67 0.10
N GLU A 94 -18.30 14.74 1.41
CA GLU A 94 -18.41 15.99 2.15
C GLU A 94 -17.17 16.86 1.97
N PHE A 95 -15.98 16.24 1.94
CA PHE A 95 -14.72 16.95 1.64
C PHE A 95 -14.70 17.53 0.24
N LEU A 96 -15.19 16.79 -0.74
CA LEU A 96 -15.16 17.18 -2.16
C LEU A 96 -16.04 18.40 -2.47
N LYS A 97 -16.97 18.79 -1.60
CA LYS A 97 -17.73 20.03 -1.76
C LYS A 97 -16.83 21.27 -1.82
N ASN A 98 -15.69 21.24 -1.13
CA ASN A 98 -14.75 22.37 -1.03
C ASN A 98 -13.42 22.13 -1.81
N ALA A 99 -13.13 20.90 -2.23
CA ALA A 99 -11.90 20.51 -2.91
C ALA A 99 -12.17 19.34 -3.88
N PRO A 100 -12.88 19.57 -5.00
CA PRO A 100 -13.42 18.50 -5.85
C PRO A 100 -12.35 17.59 -6.49
N ASP A 101 -11.15 18.11 -6.71
CA ASP A 101 -10.05 17.38 -7.38
C ASP A 101 -9.04 16.77 -6.40
N GLU A 102 -9.26 16.92 -5.08
CA GLU A 102 -8.32 16.39 -4.10
C GLU A 102 -8.29 14.84 -4.11
N ASN A 103 -7.10 14.27 -4.14
CA ASN A 103 -6.89 12.83 -3.97
C ASN A 103 -6.78 12.54 -2.47
N LEU A 104 -7.80 11.93 -1.91
CA LEU A 104 -7.95 11.70 -0.48
C LEU A 104 -7.52 10.28 -0.10
N ILE A 105 -7.00 10.14 1.12
CA ILE A 105 -6.81 8.84 1.77
C ILE A 105 -8.14 8.44 2.40
N THR A 106 -8.71 7.31 1.96
CA THR A 106 -10.03 6.89 2.41
C THR A 106 -10.06 5.46 2.95
N SER A 107 -11.07 5.15 3.74
CA SER A 107 -11.45 3.83 4.24
C SER A 107 -10.44 3.14 5.16
N ARG A 108 -9.25 2.77 4.65
CA ARG A 108 -8.22 2.02 5.38
C ARG A 108 -6.83 2.48 4.95
N ILE A 109 -5.87 2.33 5.86
CA ILE A 109 -4.45 2.53 5.59
C ILE A 109 -3.69 1.29 6.04
N LEU A 110 -2.88 0.73 5.15
CA LEU A 110 -1.87 -0.26 5.45
C LEU A 110 -0.50 0.43 5.29
N ARG A 111 0.21 0.65 6.39
CA ARG A 111 1.54 1.26 6.35
C ARG A 111 2.57 0.23 5.98
N ILE A 112 3.46 0.60 5.08
CA ILE A 112 4.54 -0.25 4.62
C ILE A 112 5.90 0.26 5.06
N GLN A 113 6.81 -0.67 5.33
CA GLN A 113 8.20 -0.43 5.68
C GLN A 113 9.10 -1.14 4.69
N GLY A 114 10.13 -0.48 4.21
CA GLY A 114 11.16 -1.10 3.36
C GLY A 114 11.96 -2.16 4.11
N GLU A 115 12.43 -3.18 3.39
CA GLU A 115 13.25 -4.26 3.96
C GLU A 115 14.69 -4.25 3.41
N GLU A 116 14.97 -3.43 2.40
CA GLU A 116 16.26 -3.38 1.71
C GLU A 116 17.02 -2.12 2.12
N ASP A 117 18.01 -2.28 3.03
CA ASP A 117 18.83 -1.17 3.54
C ASP A 117 19.53 -0.43 2.42
N GLY A 118 19.45 0.91 2.42
CA GLY A 118 20.02 1.79 1.41
C GLY A 118 19.27 1.83 0.06
N HIS A 119 18.25 0.99 -0.13
CA HIS A 119 17.38 1.02 -1.31
C HIS A 119 16.01 1.61 -1.00
N ASN A 120 15.26 0.99 -0.09
CA ASN A 120 13.93 1.46 0.32
C ASN A 120 13.79 1.60 1.85
N ARG A 121 14.89 1.43 2.60
CA ARG A 121 14.98 1.55 4.05
C ARG A 121 16.17 2.40 4.46
N GLY A 122 15.94 3.32 5.40
CA GLY A 122 16.94 4.21 5.99
C GLY A 122 17.24 5.46 5.17
N GLY A 123 17.73 6.50 5.84
CA GLY A 123 18.11 7.77 5.22
C GLY A 123 17.02 8.40 4.35
N ASP A 124 17.43 8.92 3.19
CA ASP A 124 16.53 9.59 2.26
C ASP A 124 15.70 8.65 1.36
N VAL A 125 15.85 7.33 1.54
CA VAL A 125 15.05 6.32 0.82
C VAL A 125 14.07 5.57 1.72
N ASP A 126 13.96 5.95 2.99
CA ASP A 126 13.14 5.24 3.98
C ASP A 126 11.64 5.37 3.69
N THR A 127 11.04 4.30 3.23
CA THR A 127 9.64 4.23 2.82
C THR A 127 8.66 4.54 3.95
N TYR A 128 8.95 4.09 5.17
CA TYR A 128 8.09 4.34 6.32
C TYR A 128 8.04 5.82 6.71
N SER A 129 9.20 6.50 6.72
CA SER A 129 9.30 7.93 7.00
C SER A 129 8.80 8.82 5.86
N ARG A 130 8.76 8.29 4.62
CA ARG A 130 8.16 8.94 3.45
C ARG A 130 6.64 8.87 3.44
N PHE A 131 6.01 8.16 4.38
CA PHE A 131 4.56 8.01 4.47
C PHE A 131 3.92 7.38 3.23
N VAL A 132 4.57 6.37 2.65
CA VAL A 132 4.00 5.59 1.57
C VAL A 132 3.11 4.49 2.15
N TYR A 133 1.89 4.38 1.63
CA TYR A 133 0.86 3.47 2.12
C TYR A 133 0.21 2.68 0.99
N ILE A 134 -0.50 1.61 1.36
CA ILE A 134 -1.62 1.08 0.60
C ILE A 134 -2.88 1.67 1.25
N HIS A 135 -3.76 2.34 0.47
CA HIS A 135 -4.95 2.97 1.03
C HIS A 135 -6.09 3.09 0.01
N GLY A 136 -7.31 3.32 0.50
CA GLY A 136 -8.46 3.60 -0.34
C GLY A 136 -8.41 4.99 -0.97
N THR A 137 -9.09 5.17 -2.10
CA THR A 137 -9.19 6.45 -2.80
C THR A 137 -10.63 6.85 -3.09
N ASN A 138 -10.89 8.16 -3.12
CA ASN A 138 -12.14 8.74 -3.64
C ASN A 138 -12.20 8.77 -5.18
N GLN A 139 -11.07 8.50 -5.86
CA GLN A 139 -10.94 8.55 -7.32
C GLN A 139 -10.91 7.14 -7.94
N GLU A 140 -11.82 6.26 -7.53
CA GLU A 140 -11.85 4.85 -7.98
C GLU A 140 -11.97 4.69 -9.50
N HIS A 141 -12.59 5.66 -10.18
CA HIS A 141 -12.72 5.69 -11.65
C HIS A 141 -11.36 5.80 -12.37
N LYS A 142 -10.29 6.21 -11.68
CA LYS A 142 -8.92 6.31 -12.21
C LYS A 142 -8.07 5.08 -11.92
N LEU A 143 -8.56 4.08 -11.17
CA LEU A 143 -7.81 2.87 -10.88
C LEU A 143 -7.48 2.10 -12.17
N GLY A 144 -6.29 1.49 -12.18
CA GLY A 144 -5.74 0.80 -13.36
C GLY A 144 -4.81 1.69 -14.20
N ALA A 145 -4.61 2.94 -13.78
CA ALA A 145 -3.63 3.86 -14.36
C ALA A 145 -2.91 4.64 -13.24
N PRO A 146 -1.68 5.14 -13.48
CA PRO A 146 -0.95 5.95 -12.51
C PRO A 146 -1.74 7.20 -12.08
N ASN A 147 -1.99 7.38 -10.76
CA ASN A 147 -2.78 8.52 -10.25
C ASN A 147 -2.38 8.97 -8.84
N SER A 148 -1.37 8.39 -8.20
CA SER A 148 -0.94 8.78 -6.86
C SER A 148 0.28 9.71 -6.84
N HIS A 149 0.76 10.02 -5.64
CA HIS A 149 2.01 10.72 -5.35
C HIS A 149 2.99 9.83 -4.55
N GLY A 150 2.96 8.52 -4.82
CA GLY A 150 3.85 7.52 -4.21
C GLY A 150 3.13 6.32 -3.60
N CYS A 151 1.94 6.50 -3.05
CA CYS A 151 1.15 5.43 -2.46
C CYS A 151 0.56 4.47 -3.49
N LEU A 152 0.14 3.29 -3.04
CA LEU A 152 -0.65 2.33 -3.80
C LEU A 152 -2.13 2.54 -3.46
N LEU A 153 -2.92 3.00 -4.43
CA LEU A 153 -4.34 3.29 -4.26
C LEU A 153 -5.18 2.07 -4.62
N LEU A 154 -6.19 1.76 -3.79
CA LEU A 154 -7.20 0.74 -4.05
C LEU A 154 -8.61 1.37 -4.02
N GLY A 155 -9.60 0.64 -4.56
CA GLY A 155 -11.01 0.93 -4.29
C GLY A 155 -11.34 0.80 -2.81
N ASN A 156 -12.37 1.50 -2.34
CA ASN A 156 -12.75 1.50 -0.93
C ASN A 156 -13.14 0.10 -0.45
N ALA A 157 -13.92 -0.63 -1.25
CA ALA A 157 -14.28 -2.02 -0.93
C ALA A 157 -13.06 -2.94 -0.94
N ASP A 158 -12.17 -2.78 -1.91
CA ASP A 158 -10.97 -3.61 -2.09
C ASP A 158 -9.97 -3.44 -0.94
N VAL A 159 -9.72 -2.18 -0.52
CA VAL A 159 -8.80 -1.93 0.61
C VAL A 159 -9.38 -2.41 1.93
N ILE A 160 -10.69 -2.36 2.11
CA ILE A 160 -11.36 -2.94 3.29
C ILE A 160 -11.20 -4.46 3.28
N ALA A 161 -11.50 -5.12 2.16
CA ALA A 161 -11.36 -6.57 2.02
C ALA A 161 -9.91 -7.03 2.26
N LEU A 162 -8.92 -6.34 1.69
CA LEU A 162 -7.51 -6.62 1.94
C LEU A 162 -7.13 -6.40 3.41
N PHE A 163 -7.57 -5.29 4.00
CA PHE A 163 -7.32 -4.97 5.40
C PHE A 163 -7.87 -6.05 6.35
N ASP A 164 -9.12 -6.48 6.13
CA ASP A 164 -9.78 -7.47 6.98
C ASP A 164 -9.21 -8.88 6.76
N ALA A 165 -8.67 -9.17 5.58
CA ALA A 165 -8.00 -10.43 5.29
C ALA A 165 -6.64 -10.57 6.01
N LEU A 166 -5.91 -9.48 6.24
CA LEU A 166 -4.61 -9.53 6.93
C LEU A 166 -4.78 -9.63 8.45
N PRO A 167 -3.91 -10.40 9.15
CA PRO A 167 -4.01 -10.54 10.59
C PRO A 167 -3.81 -9.21 11.32
N ASP A 168 -4.42 -9.10 12.50
CA ASP A 168 -4.16 -7.98 13.40
C ASP A 168 -2.89 -8.24 14.22
N ALA A 169 -2.08 -7.19 14.38
CA ALA A 169 -0.86 -7.23 15.18
C ALA A 169 -0.54 -5.84 15.73
N PRO A 170 0.27 -5.74 16.79
CA PRO A 170 0.77 -4.46 17.27
C PRO A 170 1.51 -3.70 16.16
N ALA A 171 1.42 -2.36 16.15
CA ALA A 171 2.13 -1.52 15.21
C ALA A 171 3.64 -1.83 15.21
N GLY A 172 4.24 -1.91 14.03
CA GLY A 172 5.63 -2.32 13.84
C GLY A 172 5.84 -3.83 13.63
N THR A 173 4.81 -4.65 13.86
CA THR A 173 4.88 -6.10 13.60
C THR A 173 4.49 -6.39 12.16
N PRO A 174 5.36 -7.04 11.36
CA PRO A 174 5.03 -7.44 10.00
C PRO A 174 3.86 -8.45 9.95
N VAL A 175 2.82 -8.12 9.18
CA VAL A 175 1.64 -9.00 8.98
C VAL A 175 1.57 -9.59 7.57
N ALA A 176 2.24 -8.98 6.60
CA ALA A 176 2.39 -9.49 5.24
C ALA A 176 3.70 -8.99 4.63
N ARG A 177 4.26 -9.78 3.69
CA ARG A 177 5.33 -9.30 2.80
C ARG A 177 4.74 -8.68 1.56
N LEU A 178 5.34 -7.61 1.06
CA LEU A 178 4.93 -6.94 -0.17
C LEU A 178 6.12 -6.78 -1.12
N LEU A 179 5.98 -7.27 -2.34
CA LEU A 179 6.88 -6.93 -3.45
C LEU A 179 6.20 -5.86 -4.31
N VAL A 180 6.90 -4.76 -4.58
CA VAL A 180 6.52 -3.79 -5.62
C VAL A 180 7.49 -3.99 -6.79
N ALA A 181 6.98 -4.50 -7.90
CA ALA A 181 7.73 -4.85 -9.10
C ALA A 181 7.53 -3.81 -10.23
N LEU A 182 8.64 -3.48 -10.90
CA LEU A 182 8.70 -2.57 -12.06
C LEU A 182 8.54 -3.32 -13.38
#